data_61955d55d82d866a20015092564dc7c7
#
_entry.id   61955d55d82d866a20015092564dc7c7
#
_cell.length_a   1.000
_cell.length_b   1.000
_cell.length_c   1.000
_cell.angle_alpha   90.00
_cell.angle_beta   90.00
_cell.angle_gamma   90.00
#
_symmetry.space_group_name_H-M   'P 1'
#
loop_
_entity.id
_entity.type
_entity.pdbx_description
1 polymer ?
#
loop_
_entity_poly.entity_id
_entity_poly.type
_entity_poly.pdbx_seq_one_letter_code
_entity_poly.pdbx_strand_id
1 'polypeptide(L)'
;MDSTHRIDFFARFAPYYDLTLDVLTLGRYAEFQKKAIEILVPEKGEKILDLCSGTGRAASWMVTAVGDTGEVVGLDITESMVKVARERYGGMRNLIFLQRDVTNPVGYENYFNGIFTSFAIHELPEGKRSEALAYSFLALKEEGRMVIADFNPQVSGVGKAVLLLFFKLFERGNFNFFSFEQNETLKKVGFREVETFPVLAGMLQVTLAHK
;
A
#
# COMPACT_ATOMS: atom_id res chain seq x y z
N MET A 1 2.14 -19.71 5.85
CA MET A 1 3.57 -19.41 6.01
C MET A 1 3.67 -18.39 7.14
N ASP A 2 4.59 -18.59 8.07
CA ASP A 2 4.76 -17.69 9.21
C ASP A 2 5.17 -16.29 8.72
N SER A 3 4.61 -15.25 9.31
CA SER A 3 4.91 -13.84 9.01
C SER A 3 6.41 -13.53 9.03
N THR A 4 7.15 -14.22 9.88
CA THR A 4 8.62 -14.11 10.03
C THR A 4 9.38 -14.44 8.74
N HIS A 5 8.99 -15.47 8.02
CA HIS A 5 9.67 -15.85 6.77
C HIS A 5 9.45 -14.86 5.61
N ARG A 6 8.32 -14.15 5.60
CA ARG A 6 8.07 -13.09 4.62
C ARG A 6 8.92 -11.85 4.89
N ILE A 7 9.00 -11.44 6.15
CA ILE A 7 9.86 -10.34 6.57
C ILE A 7 11.31 -10.61 6.18
N ASP A 8 11.82 -11.82 6.41
CA ASP A 8 13.18 -12.23 6.04
C ASP A 8 13.42 -12.20 4.51
N PHE A 9 12.41 -12.58 3.72
CA PHE A 9 12.50 -12.51 2.27
C PHE A 9 12.65 -11.06 1.80
N PHE A 10 11.77 -10.17 2.21
CA PHE A 10 11.83 -8.75 1.87
C PHE A 10 13.11 -8.09 2.41
N ALA A 11 13.57 -8.50 3.59
CA ALA A 11 14.80 -7.99 4.18
C ALA A 11 16.04 -8.20 3.29
N ARG A 12 16.17 -9.36 2.67
CA ARG A 12 17.31 -9.69 1.80
C ARG A 12 17.30 -8.94 0.47
N PHE A 13 16.11 -8.63 -0.05
CA PHE A 13 15.93 -8.01 -1.36
C PHE A 13 15.74 -6.49 -1.30
N ALA A 14 15.62 -5.89 -0.12
CA ALA A 14 15.31 -4.48 0.05
C ALA A 14 16.15 -3.53 -0.84
N PRO A 15 17.51 -3.66 -0.95
CA PRO A 15 18.29 -2.75 -1.78
C PRO A 15 17.99 -2.83 -3.28
N TYR A 16 17.56 -4.00 -3.75
CA TYR A 16 17.32 -4.30 -5.17
C TYR A 16 15.83 -4.40 -5.51
N TYR A 17 14.95 -4.23 -4.52
CA TYR A 17 13.52 -4.48 -4.65
C TYR A 17 12.89 -3.73 -5.82
N ASP A 18 13.05 -2.42 -5.85
CA ASP A 18 12.47 -1.60 -6.91
C ASP A 18 13.03 -1.94 -8.29
N LEU A 19 14.37 -2.09 -8.40
CA LEU A 19 15.02 -2.44 -9.66
C LEU A 19 14.52 -3.81 -10.16
N THR A 20 14.41 -4.78 -9.26
CA THR A 20 13.92 -6.12 -9.62
C THR A 20 12.49 -6.05 -10.15
N LEU A 21 11.60 -5.33 -9.48
CA LEU A 21 10.22 -5.17 -9.93
C LEU A 21 10.14 -4.37 -11.25
N ASP A 22 10.91 -3.31 -11.40
CA ASP A 22 10.91 -2.52 -12.62
C ASP A 22 11.40 -3.34 -13.82
N VAL A 23 12.45 -4.15 -13.65
CA VAL A 23 12.94 -5.05 -14.71
C VAL A 23 11.91 -6.13 -15.03
N LEU A 24 11.38 -6.83 -14.03
CA LEU A 24 10.40 -7.91 -14.21
C LEU A 24 9.08 -7.44 -14.83
N THR A 25 8.68 -6.21 -14.56
CA THR A 25 7.42 -5.64 -15.06
C THR A 25 7.61 -4.67 -16.22
N LEU A 26 8.85 -4.49 -16.73
CA LEU A 26 9.18 -3.49 -17.74
C LEU A 26 8.72 -2.08 -17.36
N GLY A 27 8.91 -1.70 -16.08
CA GLY A 27 8.52 -0.41 -15.53
C GLY A 27 7.02 -0.25 -15.18
N ARG A 28 6.19 -1.23 -15.50
CA ARG A 28 4.73 -1.14 -15.27
C ARG A 28 4.37 -1.08 -13.79
N TYR A 29 5.21 -1.63 -12.92
CA TYR A 29 5.01 -1.52 -11.47
C TYR A 29 5.06 -0.06 -11.00
N ALA A 30 6.09 0.69 -11.39
CA ALA A 30 6.23 2.10 -11.08
C ALA A 30 5.11 2.95 -11.70
N GLU A 31 4.72 2.65 -12.94
CA GLU A 31 3.62 3.32 -13.64
C GLU A 31 2.28 3.10 -12.92
N PHE A 32 2.01 1.88 -12.47
CA PHE A 32 0.81 1.54 -11.71
C PHE A 32 0.74 2.31 -10.38
N GLN A 33 1.85 2.37 -9.62
CA GLN A 33 1.91 3.15 -8.38
C GLN A 33 1.66 4.65 -8.64
N LYS A 34 2.25 5.23 -9.69
CA LYS A 34 2.02 6.64 -10.05
C LYS A 34 0.56 6.93 -10.38
N LYS A 35 -0.08 6.07 -11.18
CA LYS A 35 -1.52 6.19 -11.48
C LYS A 35 -2.38 6.10 -10.23
N ALA A 36 -2.02 5.24 -9.28
CA ALA A 36 -2.75 5.15 -8.02
C ALA A 36 -2.56 6.41 -7.15
N ILE A 37 -1.37 7.02 -7.17
CA ILE A 37 -1.11 8.32 -6.50
C ILE A 37 -1.88 9.45 -7.19
N GLU A 38 -2.03 9.42 -8.52
CA GLU A 38 -2.89 10.37 -9.25
C GLU A 38 -4.36 10.27 -8.81
N ILE A 39 -4.85 9.06 -8.47
CA ILE A 39 -6.21 8.85 -7.91
C ILE A 39 -6.30 9.35 -6.46
N LEU A 40 -5.23 9.24 -5.67
CA LEU A 40 -5.17 9.82 -4.33
C LEU A 40 -5.25 11.36 -4.38
N VAL A 41 -4.77 11.99 -5.45
CA VAL A 41 -4.71 13.45 -5.64
C VAL A 41 -4.08 14.17 -4.43
N PRO A 42 -2.80 13.92 -4.10
CA PRO A 42 -2.16 14.63 -2.99
C PRO A 42 -2.07 16.12 -3.28
N GLU A 43 -2.55 16.98 -2.36
CA GLU A 43 -2.56 18.42 -2.50
C GLU A 43 -1.49 19.09 -1.63
N LYS A 44 -1.11 20.31 -2.00
CA LYS A 44 -0.11 21.09 -1.24
C LYS A 44 -0.56 21.32 0.21
N GLY A 45 0.34 21.03 1.14
CA GLY A 45 0.09 21.18 2.57
C GLY A 45 -0.62 19.98 3.23
N GLU A 46 -1.01 18.96 2.46
CA GLU A 46 -1.62 17.76 3.02
C GLU A 46 -0.62 16.88 3.77
N LYS A 47 -1.18 16.11 4.71
CA LYS A 47 -0.47 15.06 5.42
C LYS A 47 -0.93 13.71 4.89
N ILE A 48 0.02 12.92 4.39
CA ILE A 48 -0.24 11.63 3.76
C ILE A 48 0.46 10.51 4.54
N LEU A 49 -0.23 9.40 4.72
CA LEU A 49 0.32 8.17 5.29
C LEU A 49 0.53 7.14 4.17
N ASP A 50 1.74 6.59 4.06
CA ASP A 50 2.08 5.48 3.17
C ASP A 50 2.20 4.19 4.01
N LEU A 51 1.21 3.32 3.92
CA LEU A 51 1.18 2.05 4.65
C LEU A 51 1.96 0.98 3.89
N CYS A 52 2.85 0.28 4.59
CA CYS A 52 3.76 -0.69 4.00
C CYS A 52 4.60 -0.04 2.90
N SER A 53 5.24 1.08 3.25
CA SER A 53 5.94 1.98 2.33
C SER A 53 7.16 1.35 1.64
N GLY A 54 7.62 0.18 2.10
CA GLY A 54 8.76 -0.53 1.57
C GLY A 54 10.01 0.34 1.49
N THR A 55 10.58 0.46 0.30
CA THR A 55 11.78 1.28 0.03
C THR A 55 11.51 2.79 -0.01
N GLY A 56 10.28 3.23 0.21
CA GLY A 56 9.89 4.65 0.26
C GLY A 56 9.66 5.33 -1.09
N ARG A 57 9.66 4.58 -2.21
CA ARG A 57 9.54 5.15 -3.55
C ARG A 57 8.23 5.92 -3.75
N ALA A 58 7.09 5.33 -3.40
CA ALA A 58 5.79 5.98 -3.52
C ALA A 58 5.72 7.21 -2.60
N ALA A 59 6.18 7.10 -1.37
CA ALA A 59 6.27 8.22 -0.42
C ALA A 59 7.09 9.39 -0.97
N SER A 60 8.19 9.12 -1.69
CA SER A 60 9.03 10.18 -2.30
C SER A 60 8.33 10.96 -3.41
N TRP A 61 7.40 10.34 -4.13
CA TRP A 61 6.57 11.05 -5.12
C TRP A 61 5.47 11.87 -4.43
N MET A 62 4.85 11.30 -3.40
CA MET A 62 3.79 11.99 -2.65
C MET A 62 4.33 13.21 -1.90
N VAL A 63 5.52 13.13 -1.30
CA VAL A 63 6.12 14.30 -0.61
C VAL A 63 6.43 15.44 -1.56
N THR A 64 6.78 15.12 -2.81
CA THR A 64 6.96 16.15 -3.85
C THR A 64 5.63 16.83 -4.21
N ALA A 65 4.53 16.07 -4.23
CA ALA A 65 3.20 16.60 -4.53
C ALA A 65 2.67 17.50 -3.40
N VAL A 66 2.82 17.09 -2.13
CA VAL A 66 2.34 17.89 -0.98
C VAL A 66 3.21 19.12 -0.70
N GLY A 67 4.42 19.17 -1.25
CA GLY A 67 5.33 20.32 -1.13
C GLY A 67 5.83 20.58 0.30
N ASP A 68 6.53 21.71 0.50
CA ASP A 68 7.28 22.00 1.74
C ASP A 68 6.39 22.18 2.99
N THR A 69 5.10 22.46 2.81
CA THR A 69 4.14 22.65 3.91
C THR A 69 3.35 21.38 4.25
N GLY A 70 3.46 20.36 3.41
CA GLY A 70 2.85 19.05 3.65
C GLY A 70 3.80 18.10 4.39
N GLU A 71 3.32 16.91 4.67
CA GLU A 71 4.07 15.85 5.36
C GLU A 71 3.72 14.48 4.78
N VAL A 72 4.71 13.62 4.64
CA VAL A 72 4.47 12.21 4.33
C VAL A 72 5.12 11.32 5.38
N VAL A 73 4.35 10.38 5.94
CA VAL A 73 4.84 9.37 6.88
C VAL A 73 4.74 8.01 6.22
N GLY A 74 5.85 7.32 6.05
CA GLY A 74 5.92 5.94 5.57
C GLY A 74 6.07 4.97 6.73
N LEU A 75 5.22 3.95 6.78
CA LEU A 75 5.30 2.87 7.76
C LEU A 75 5.63 1.56 7.06
N ASP A 76 6.58 0.80 7.60
CA ASP A 76 6.86 -0.57 7.17
C ASP A 76 7.29 -1.42 8.36
N ILE A 77 6.92 -2.69 8.37
CA ILE A 77 7.31 -3.62 9.45
C ILE A 77 8.76 -4.07 9.29
N THR A 78 9.30 -4.05 8.08
CA THR A 78 10.62 -4.58 7.72
C THR A 78 11.71 -3.54 7.95
N GLU A 79 12.56 -3.76 8.93
CA GLU A 79 13.64 -2.83 9.31
C GLU A 79 14.55 -2.46 8.13
N SER A 80 14.93 -3.44 7.31
CA SER A 80 15.80 -3.20 6.14
C SER A 80 15.12 -2.36 5.06
N MET A 81 13.79 -2.47 4.86
CA MET A 81 13.04 -1.59 3.98
C MET A 81 13.07 -0.14 4.48
N VAL A 82 12.77 0.06 5.77
CA VAL A 82 12.84 1.37 6.41
C VAL A 82 14.25 1.97 6.33
N LYS A 83 15.28 1.14 6.52
CA LYS A 83 16.68 1.57 6.38
C LYS A 83 16.97 2.08 4.96
N VAL A 84 16.61 1.30 3.94
CA VAL A 84 16.78 1.69 2.53
C VAL A 84 16.01 2.98 2.22
N ALA A 85 14.77 3.09 2.71
CA ALA A 85 13.96 4.30 2.52
C ALA A 85 14.63 5.54 3.13
N ARG A 86 15.14 5.43 4.36
CA ARG A 86 15.88 6.51 5.03
C ARG A 86 17.19 6.87 4.33
N GLU A 87 17.93 5.88 3.85
CA GLU A 87 19.19 6.13 3.10
C GLU A 87 18.92 6.86 1.79
N ARG A 88 17.84 6.52 1.08
CA ARG A 88 17.49 7.14 -0.21
C ARG A 88 16.85 8.51 -0.08
N TYR A 89 15.96 8.69 0.89
CA TYR A 89 15.05 9.83 0.95
C TYR A 89 15.10 10.61 2.27
N GLY A 90 15.92 10.21 3.26
CA GLY A 90 16.01 10.86 4.56
C GLY A 90 16.50 12.32 4.54
N GLY A 91 16.97 12.81 3.39
CA GLY A 91 17.28 14.23 3.19
C GLY A 91 16.05 15.11 2.90
N MET A 92 14.89 14.53 2.63
CA MET A 92 13.63 15.25 2.41
C MET A 92 13.01 15.62 3.76
N ARG A 93 12.88 16.93 4.05
CA ARG A 93 12.52 17.44 5.39
C ARG A 93 11.21 16.94 5.96
N ASN A 94 10.23 16.77 5.10
CA ASN A 94 8.83 16.44 5.43
C ASN A 94 8.46 15.01 5.06
N LEU A 95 9.47 14.14 4.94
CA LEU A 95 9.31 12.70 4.69
C LEU A 95 9.93 11.89 5.82
N ILE A 96 9.10 11.16 6.54
CA ILE A 96 9.47 10.39 7.74
C ILE A 96 9.19 8.91 7.49
N PHE A 97 10.15 8.05 7.80
CA PHE A 97 9.96 6.58 7.75
C PHE A 97 10.08 5.98 9.14
N LEU A 98 9.06 5.19 9.53
CA LEU A 98 9.00 4.52 10.82
C LEU A 98 8.84 3.01 10.64
N GLN A 99 9.59 2.25 11.43
CA GLN A 99 9.35 0.82 11.53
C GLN A 99 8.12 0.58 12.40
N ARG A 100 7.04 0.07 11.79
CA ARG A 100 5.77 -0.17 12.47
C ARG A 100 4.94 -1.23 11.77
N ASP A 101 4.31 -2.09 12.55
CA ASP A 101 3.33 -3.06 12.08
C ASP A 101 1.96 -2.38 11.95
N VAL A 102 1.45 -2.30 10.73
CA VAL A 102 0.16 -1.67 10.40
C VAL A 102 -1.05 -2.49 10.88
N THR A 103 -0.85 -3.72 11.31
CA THR A 103 -1.89 -4.56 11.93
C THR A 103 -2.11 -4.22 13.41
N ASN A 104 -1.41 -3.22 13.93
CA ASN A 104 -1.58 -2.60 15.23
C ASN A 104 -1.94 -1.13 15.07
N PRO A 105 -2.44 -0.44 16.12
CA PRO A 105 -2.73 0.99 16.05
C PRO A 105 -1.55 1.79 15.48
N VAL A 106 -1.78 2.54 14.42
CA VAL A 106 -0.72 3.28 13.73
C VAL A 106 -0.18 4.47 14.52
N GLY A 107 -0.82 4.83 15.64
CA GLY A 107 -0.38 5.88 16.57
C GLY A 107 -0.74 7.28 16.13
N TYR A 108 -1.69 7.40 15.20
CA TYR A 108 -2.27 8.67 14.72
C TYR A 108 -3.79 8.57 14.73
N GLU A 109 -4.46 9.66 15.08
CA GLU A 109 -5.92 9.80 15.04
C GLU A 109 -6.28 11.15 14.41
N ASN A 110 -7.21 11.16 13.47
CA ASN A 110 -7.68 12.37 12.76
C ASN A 110 -6.52 13.26 12.26
N TYR A 111 -5.49 12.65 11.70
CA TYR A 111 -4.25 13.35 11.39
C TYR A 111 -3.96 13.48 9.90
N PHE A 112 -4.23 12.44 9.12
CA PHE A 112 -3.90 12.41 7.70
C PHE A 112 -5.08 12.83 6.83
N ASN A 113 -4.77 13.59 5.77
CA ASN A 113 -5.72 13.94 4.72
C ASN A 113 -5.90 12.79 3.72
N GLY A 114 -4.82 12.02 3.50
CA GLY A 114 -4.84 10.88 2.61
C GLY A 114 -4.03 9.71 3.16
N ILE A 115 -4.44 8.49 2.80
CA ILE A 115 -3.70 7.26 3.06
C ILE A 115 -3.47 6.53 1.74
N PHE A 116 -2.26 6.07 1.52
CA PHE A 116 -1.86 5.29 0.37
C PHE A 116 -1.32 3.93 0.81
N THR A 117 -1.58 2.91 0.02
CA THR A 117 -0.90 1.61 0.14
C THR A 117 -0.85 0.92 -1.22
N SER A 118 0.27 0.26 -1.51
CA SER A 118 0.41 -0.49 -2.76
C SER A 118 1.04 -1.85 -2.55
N PHE A 119 0.42 -2.89 -3.12
CA PHE A 119 0.86 -4.28 -3.05
C PHE A 119 1.16 -4.77 -1.63
N ALA A 120 0.28 -4.43 -0.68
CA ALA A 120 0.47 -4.73 0.72
C ALA A 120 -0.70 -5.46 1.38
N ILE A 121 -1.94 -5.12 1.04
CA ILE A 121 -3.12 -5.69 1.71
C ILE A 121 -3.21 -7.21 1.48
N HIS A 122 -2.82 -7.70 0.29
CA HIS A 122 -2.79 -9.13 0.01
C HIS A 122 -1.75 -9.89 0.86
N GLU A 123 -0.70 -9.21 1.33
CA GLU A 123 0.34 -9.78 2.17
C GLU A 123 -0.07 -9.92 3.65
N LEU A 124 -1.04 -9.11 4.11
CA LEU A 124 -1.48 -9.16 5.49
C LEU A 124 -2.20 -10.47 5.82
N PRO A 125 -2.03 -11.03 7.03
CA PRO A 125 -2.80 -12.17 7.48
C PRO A 125 -4.31 -11.90 7.36
N GLU A 126 -5.09 -12.94 7.02
CA GLU A 126 -6.52 -12.83 6.73
C GLU A 126 -7.28 -12.07 7.82
N GLY A 127 -7.13 -12.45 9.09
CA GLY A 127 -7.79 -11.79 10.22
C GLY A 127 -7.29 -10.39 10.54
N LYS A 128 -6.17 -9.93 9.91
CA LYS A 128 -5.53 -8.66 10.21
C LYS A 128 -5.82 -7.56 9.18
N ARG A 129 -6.33 -7.92 8.00
CA ARG A 129 -6.67 -6.94 6.95
C ARG A 129 -7.72 -5.93 7.44
N SER A 130 -8.79 -6.42 8.07
CA SER A 130 -9.85 -5.56 8.62
C SER A 130 -9.35 -4.64 9.74
N GLU A 131 -8.46 -5.14 10.61
CA GLU A 131 -7.85 -4.32 11.68
C GLU A 131 -6.99 -3.20 11.09
N ALA A 132 -6.12 -3.51 10.10
CA ALA A 132 -5.30 -2.52 9.43
C ALA A 132 -6.14 -1.44 8.74
N LEU A 133 -7.25 -1.81 8.09
CA LEU A 133 -8.18 -0.85 7.49
C LEU A 133 -8.90 -0.01 8.55
N ALA A 134 -9.27 -0.59 9.71
CA ALA A 134 -9.90 0.14 10.81
C ALA A 134 -8.92 1.16 11.44
N TYR A 135 -7.66 0.78 11.66
CA TYR A 135 -6.65 1.72 12.15
C TYR A 135 -6.35 2.82 11.15
N SER A 136 -6.39 2.51 9.86
CA SER A 136 -6.27 3.51 8.79
C SER A 136 -7.43 4.50 8.82
N PHE A 137 -8.66 4.03 8.98
CA PHE A 137 -9.84 4.88 9.10
C PHE A 137 -9.74 5.85 10.29
N LEU A 138 -9.28 5.36 11.46
CA LEU A 138 -9.09 6.21 12.64
C LEU A 138 -8.01 7.28 12.43
N ALA A 139 -6.97 6.96 11.67
CA ALA A 139 -5.88 7.89 11.39
C ALA A 139 -6.25 8.99 10.39
N LEU A 140 -7.28 8.77 9.54
CA LEU A 140 -7.79 9.76 8.62
C LEU A 140 -8.56 10.87 9.35
N LYS A 141 -8.40 12.10 8.87
CA LYS A 141 -9.30 13.22 9.18
C LYS A 141 -10.69 12.95 8.60
N GLU A 142 -11.68 13.68 9.11
CA GLU A 142 -12.96 13.81 8.41
C GLU A 142 -12.71 14.32 6.98
N GLU A 143 -13.49 13.82 6.01
CA GLU A 143 -13.28 14.07 4.57
C GLU A 143 -11.92 13.57 4.03
N GLY A 144 -11.20 12.78 4.80
CA GLY A 144 -9.97 12.14 4.36
C GLY A 144 -10.26 10.97 3.41
N ARG A 145 -9.25 10.57 2.65
CA ARG A 145 -9.39 9.51 1.63
C ARG A 145 -8.29 8.47 1.72
N MET A 146 -8.60 7.25 1.30
CA MET A 146 -7.66 6.14 1.23
C MET A 146 -7.60 5.58 -0.18
N VAL A 147 -6.40 5.32 -0.68
CA VAL A 147 -6.18 4.60 -1.94
C VAL A 147 -5.43 3.31 -1.66
N ILE A 148 -6.00 2.21 -2.15
CA ILE A 148 -5.42 0.87 -2.13
C ILE A 148 -5.15 0.43 -3.56
N ALA A 149 -3.89 0.24 -3.91
CA ALA A 149 -3.45 -0.26 -5.22
C ALA A 149 -2.90 -1.69 -5.05
N ASP A 150 -3.66 -2.70 -5.47
CA ASP A 150 -3.30 -4.09 -5.18
C ASP A 150 -3.81 -5.05 -6.27
N PHE A 151 -3.53 -6.34 -6.13
CA PHE A 151 -4.20 -7.37 -6.91
C PHE A 151 -5.71 -7.29 -6.71
N ASN A 152 -6.46 -7.67 -7.75
CA ASN A 152 -7.92 -7.73 -7.64
C ASN A 152 -8.34 -9.09 -7.07
N PRO A 153 -8.88 -9.15 -5.85
CA PRO A 153 -9.32 -10.42 -5.25
C PRO A 153 -10.49 -11.06 -5.99
N GLN A 154 -11.28 -10.25 -6.71
CA GLN A 154 -12.48 -10.71 -7.44
C GLN A 154 -12.23 -10.89 -8.94
N VAL A 155 -10.96 -10.96 -9.36
CA VAL A 155 -10.62 -11.24 -10.75
C VAL A 155 -11.23 -12.57 -11.22
N SER A 156 -11.69 -12.62 -12.45
CA SER A 156 -12.33 -13.79 -13.05
C SER A 156 -11.65 -14.24 -14.36
N GLY A 157 -12.09 -15.35 -14.91
CA GLY A 157 -11.65 -15.84 -16.21
C GLY A 157 -10.14 -16.12 -16.29
N VAL A 158 -9.55 -15.76 -17.44
CA VAL A 158 -8.12 -15.98 -17.72
C VAL A 158 -7.22 -15.22 -16.73
N GLY A 159 -7.61 -14.00 -16.36
CA GLY A 159 -6.88 -13.19 -15.38
C GLY A 159 -6.72 -13.91 -14.05
N LYS A 160 -7.77 -14.58 -13.57
CA LYS A 160 -7.70 -15.39 -12.35
C LYS A 160 -6.70 -16.55 -12.48
N ALA A 161 -6.71 -17.26 -13.60
CA ALA A 161 -5.77 -18.36 -13.83
C ALA A 161 -4.32 -17.87 -13.82
N VAL A 162 -4.05 -16.71 -14.44
CA VAL A 162 -2.72 -16.08 -14.45
C VAL A 162 -2.29 -15.68 -13.02
N LEU A 163 -3.16 -15.00 -12.26
CA LEU A 163 -2.83 -14.63 -10.88
C LEU A 163 -2.66 -15.84 -9.96
N LEU A 164 -3.48 -16.88 -10.10
CA LEU A 164 -3.31 -18.11 -9.32
C LEU A 164 -1.95 -18.77 -9.59
N LEU A 165 -1.50 -18.78 -10.85
CA LEU A 165 -0.17 -19.28 -11.19
C LEU A 165 0.93 -18.38 -10.59
N PHE A 166 0.78 -17.06 -10.68
CA PHE A 166 1.70 -16.09 -10.08
C PHE A 166 1.78 -16.28 -8.56
N PHE A 167 0.65 -16.33 -7.85
CA PHE A 167 0.61 -16.57 -6.41
C PHE A 167 1.21 -17.91 -6.00
N LYS A 168 1.03 -18.95 -6.82
CA LYS A 168 1.66 -20.26 -6.59
C LYS A 168 3.18 -20.20 -6.69
N LEU A 169 3.73 -19.44 -7.64
CA LEU A 169 5.16 -19.40 -7.93
C LEU A 169 5.91 -18.38 -7.06
N PHE A 170 5.32 -17.23 -6.81
CA PHE A 170 5.99 -16.07 -6.19
C PHE A 170 5.45 -15.71 -4.82
N GLU A 171 4.13 -15.76 -4.60
CA GLU A 171 3.47 -15.40 -3.33
C GLU A 171 3.29 -16.59 -2.39
N ARG A 172 3.83 -17.74 -2.74
CA ARG A 172 3.84 -18.98 -1.96
C ARG A 172 2.50 -19.37 -1.32
N GLY A 173 1.40 -19.12 -2.06
CA GLY A 173 0.10 -19.65 -1.72
C GLY A 173 -0.77 -18.82 -0.78
N ASN A 174 -0.64 -17.49 -0.74
CA ASN A 174 -1.57 -16.62 -0.02
C ASN A 174 -2.96 -16.54 -0.72
N PHE A 175 -3.53 -17.72 -1.05
CA PHE A 175 -4.76 -17.86 -1.84
C PHE A 175 -6.01 -17.33 -1.12
N ASN A 176 -6.00 -17.19 0.21
CA ASN A 176 -7.10 -16.61 0.97
C ASN A 176 -7.36 -15.13 0.65
N PHE A 177 -6.42 -14.46 -0.04
CA PHE A 177 -6.65 -13.12 -0.56
C PHE A 177 -7.80 -13.10 -1.59
N PHE A 178 -7.98 -14.14 -2.39
CA PHE A 178 -9.05 -14.21 -3.40
C PHE A 178 -10.46 -14.37 -2.81
N SER A 179 -10.59 -14.61 -1.51
CA SER A 179 -11.87 -14.55 -0.76
C SER A 179 -12.07 -13.24 -0.01
N PHE A 180 -11.12 -12.31 -0.08
CA PHE A 180 -11.20 -11.05 0.64
C PHE A 180 -12.15 -10.06 -0.04
N GLU A 181 -13.24 -9.73 0.64
CA GLU A 181 -14.23 -8.76 0.19
C GLU A 181 -13.81 -7.35 0.63
N GLN A 182 -12.82 -6.79 -0.07
CA GLN A 182 -12.19 -5.52 0.27
C GLN A 182 -13.21 -4.37 0.39
N ASN A 183 -14.07 -4.19 -0.59
CA ASN A 183 -15.03 -3.08 -0.62
C ASN A 183 -16.06 -3.19 0.52
N GLU A 184 -16.54 -4.40 0.78
CA GLU A 184 -17.46 -4.64 1.89
C GLU A 184 -16.78 -4.42 3.25
N THR A 185 -15.50 -4.79 3.35
CA THR A 185 -14.72 -4.54 4.56
C THR A 185 -14.50 -3.04 4.80
N LEU A 186 -14.17 -2.27 3.75
CA LEU A 186 -14.06 -0.82 3.82
C LEU A 186 -15.36 -0.17 4.29
N LYS A 187 -16.51 -0.56 3.71
CA LYS A 187 -17.83 -0.06 4.13
C LYS A 187 -18.14 -0.42 5.59
N LYS A 188 -17.87 -1.64 6.03
CA LYS A 188 -18.08 -2.08 7.43
C LYS A 188 -17.20 -1.32 8.41
N VAL A 189 -15.99 -0.90 8.01
CA VAL A 189 -15.10 -0.06 8.83
C VAL A 189 -15.63 1.37 8.97
N GLY A 190 -16.43 1.85 8.01
CA GLY A 190 -17.02 3.18 8.03
C GLY A 190 -16.74 4.05 6.81
N PHE A 191 -15.90 3.56 5.87
CA PHE A 191 -15.66 4.29 4.64
C PHE A 191 -16.92 4.42 3.79
N ARG A 192 -17.08 5.59 3.17
CA ARG A 192 -18.15 5.92 2.22
C ARG A 192 -17.57 5.98 0.80
N GLU A 193 -18.41 6.01 -0.20
CA GLU A 193 -18.02 6.25 -1.61
C GLU A 193 -16.82 5.38 -2.03
N VAL A 194 -16.96 4.06 -1.84
CA VAL A 194 -15.92 3.11 -2.22
C VAL A 194 -15.99 2.82 -3.71
N GLU A 195 -15.03 3.34 -4.47
CA GLU A 195 -14.91 3.16 -5.90
C GLU A 195 -13.72 2.27 -6.26
N THR A 196 -13.86 1.40 -7.25
CA THR A 196 -12.79 0.50 -7.69
C THR A 196 -12.57 0.61 -9.19
N PHE A 197 -11.32 0.86 -9.57
CA PHE A 197 -10.84 1.01 -10.93
C PHE A 197 -10.00 -0.22 -11.30
N PRO A 198 -10.55 -1.16 -12.11
CA PRO A 198 -9.78 -2.33 -12.56
C PRO A 198 -8.70 -1.92 -13.57
N VAL A 199 -7.53 -2.50 -13.45
CA VAL A 199 -6.36 -2.26 -14.30
C VAL A 199 -5.81 -3.60 -14.79
N LEU A 200 -5.07 -3.60 -15.90
CA LEU A 200 -4.41 -4.77 -16.46
C LEU A 200 -5.37 -5.96 -16.64
N ALA A 201 -6.39 -5.77 -17.47
CA ALA A 201 -7.45 -6.77 -17.72
C ALA A 201 -8.14 -7.28 -16.44
N GLY A 202 -8.25 -6.41 -15.42
CA GLY A 202 -8.88 -6.71 -14.14
C GLY A 202 -8.01 -7.50 -13.15
N MET A 203 -6.74 -7.79 -13.46
CA MET A 203 -5.84 -8.48 -12.53
C MET A 203 -5.38 -7.59 -11.38
N LEU A 204 -5.25 -6.30 -11.61
CA LEU A 204 -4.95 -5.28 -10.62
C LEU A 204 -6.15 -4.36 -10.45
N GLN A 205 -6.22 -3.69 -9.34
CA GLN A 205 -7.22 -2.67 -9.05
C GLN A 205 -6.64 -1.53 -8.23
N VAL A 206 -7.22 -0.35 -8.41
CA VAL A 206 -7.06 0.78 -7.50
C VAL A 206 -8.41 1.05 -6.87
N THR A 207 -8.47 1.04 -5.55
CA THR A 207 -9.70 1.36 -4.80
C THR A 207 -9.51 2.69 -4.08
N LEU A 208 -10.43 3.62 -4.30
CA LEU A 208 -10.56 4.89 -3.59
C LEU A 208 -11.72 4.77 -2.61
N ALA A 209 -11.52 5.21 -1.38
CA ALA A 209 -12.55 5.22 -0.34
C ALA A 209 -12.45 6.50 0.49
N HIS A 210 -13.57 7.14 0.79
CA HIS A 210 -13.66 8.37 1.59
C HIS A 210 -14.15 8.07 3.01
N LYS A 211 -13.62 8.80 3.98
CA LYS A 211 -14.08 8.73 5.37
C LYS A 211 -15.38 9.54 5.58
#